data_2e8ff558cfa4c1e29dd43e4cbb4b0c29
#
_entry.id   2e8ff558cfa4c1e29dd43e4cbb4b0c29
#
_cell.length_a   1.000
_cell.length_b   1.000
_cell.length_c   1.000
_cell.angle_alpha   90.00
_cell.angle_beta   90.00
_cell.angle_gamma   90.00
#
_symmetry.space_group_name_H-M   'P 1'
#
loop_
_entity.id
_entity.type
_entity.pdbx_description
1 polymer ?
#
loop_
_entity_poly.entity_id
_entity_poly.type
_entity_poly.pdbx_seq_one_letter_code
_entity_poly.pdbx_strand_id
1 'polypeptide(L)'
;IMVEVGDRVRKGQQLVKMESTNLITTLAQLENLKTELERMKALYASGGVSKQQLDQLQLQYDVAKKSADNLKENIYLTSPIDGVVTMRNFDNGDVAATQPILQVMKINPVKIKINVSESFYTKVKVGMAVKLKTEIFEDEEFAGKISIIYPTIDPATRTFTCEIKINNANNKLKPGMFGRVELNLGKANTILVSDKAVVKQSGSNDRFVYVEKDGVVEYRKVEVGRRLGD
;
A
#
# COMPACT_ATOMS: atom_id res chain seq x y z
N ILE A 1 -12.65 5.95 -21.92
CA ILE A 1 -12.34 5.05 -20.82
C ILE A 1 -12.77 3.65 -21.25
N MET A 2 -11.96 2.63 -20.97
CA MET A 2 -12.12 1.25 -21.48
C MET A 2 -12.43 0.25 -20.36
N VAL A 3 -12.55 0.71 -19.13
CA VAL A 3 -12.78 -0.12 -17.96
C VAL A 3 -13.81 0.49 -17.04
N GLU A 4 -14.51 -0.37 -16.27
CA GLU A 4 -15.50 0.01 -15.29
C GLU A 4 -15.02 -0.29 -13.86
N VAL A 5 -15.71 0.30 -12.86
CA VAL A 5 -15.46 -0.01 -11.45
C VAL A 5 -15.77 -1.48 -11.19
N GLY A 6 -14.82 -2.19 -10.59
CA GLY A 6 -14.91 -3.63 -10.36
C GLY A 6 -14.10 -4.47 -11.34
N ASP A 7 -13.67 -3.92 -12.47
CA ASP A 7 -12.89 -4.63 -13.47
C ASP A 7 -11.50 -5.00 -12.95
N ARG A 8 -11.05 -6.20 -13.31
CA ARG A 8 -9.66 -6.64 -13.08
C ARG A 8 -8.79 -6.17 -14.22
N VAL A 9 -7.67 -5.55 -13.87
CA VAL A 9 -6.70 -5.03 -14.82
C VAL A 9 -5.32 -5.60 -14.56
N ARG A 10 -4.53 -5.74 -15.63
CA ARG A 10 -3.14 -6.19 -15.57
C ARG A 10 -2.19 -5.01 -15.68
N LYS A 11 -1.00 -5.16 -15.14
CA LYS A 11 0.07 -4.18 -15.35
C LYS A 11 0.33 -4.00 -16.85
N GLY A 12 0.37 -2.74 -17.30
CA GLY A 12 0.53 -2.38 -18.73
C GLY A 12 -0.75 -2.41 -19.54
N GLN A 13 -1.88 -2.88 -18.99
CA GLN A 13 -3.17 -2.84 -19.69
C GLN A 13 -3.60 -1.39 -19.89
N GLN A 14 -4.01 -1.05 -21.10
CA GLN A 14 -4.55 0.27 -21.44
C GLN A 14 -5.92 0.44 -20.77
N LEU A 15 -6.09 1.55 -20.06
CA LEU A 15 -7.31 1.86 -19.31
C LEU A 15 -8.07 3.03 -19.90
N VAL A 16 -7.34 4.04 -20.39
CA VAL A 16 -7.91 5.27 -20.92
C VAL A 16 -7.20 5.65 -22.22
N LYS A 17 -7.94 6.16 -23.18
CA LYS A 17 -7.41 6.88 -24.32
C LYS A 17 -7.90 8.32 -24.26
N MET A 18 -6.97 9.24 -24.13
CA MET A 18 -7.23 10.67 -24.16
C MET A 18 -7.40 11.16 -25.60
N GLU A 19 -7.80 12.42 -25.76
CA GLU A 19 -7.83 13.10 -27.05
C GLU A 19 -6.43 13.08 -27.69
N SER A 20 -6.37 12.86 -29.01
CA SER A 20 -5.11 12.54 -29.70
C SER A 20 -4.77 13.45 -30.89
N THR A 21 -5.49 14.55 -31.10
CA THR A 21 -5.25 15.45 -32.25
C THR A 21 -3.81 15.98 -32.28
N ASN A 22 -3.29 16.40 -31.12
CA ASN A 22 -1.92 16.88 -31.02
C ASN A 22 -0.87 15.78 -31.28
N LEU A 23 -1.16 14.54 -30.96
CA LEU A 23 -0.27 13.41 -31.25
C LEU A 23 -0.22 13.14 -32.75
N ILE A 24 -1.36 13.18 -33.44
CA ILE A 24 -1.43 12.93 -34.87
C ILE A 24 -0.58 13.94 -35.61
N THR A 25 -0.70 15.22 -35.32
CA THR A 25 0.11 16.28 -35.94
C THR A 25 1.60 16.14 -35.63
N THR A 26 1.95 15.80 -34.38
CA THR A 26 3.35 15.59 -33.98
C THR A 26 3.97 14.37 -34.66
N LEU A 27 3.21 13.29 -34.82
CA LEU A 27 3.68 12.09 -35.55
C LEU A 27 3.90 12.38 -37.05
N ALA A 28 3.04 13.18 -37.70
CA ALA A 28 3.24 13.59 -39.06
C ALA A 28 4.51 14.44 -39.25
N GLN A 29 4.78 15.36 -38.30
CA GLN A 29 6.03 16.13 -38.29
C GLN A 29 7.27 15.25 -38.08
N LEU A 30 7.19 14.28 -37.16
CA LEU A 30 8.26 13.33 -36.88
C LEU A 30 8.60 12.48 -38.11
N GLU A 31 7.60 11.99 -38.87
CA GLU A 31 7.81 11.20 -40.07
C GLU A 31 8.47 12.03 -41.19
N ASN A 32 8.09 13.31 -41.32
CA ASN A 32 8.75 14.23 -42.26
C ASN A 32 10.23 14.42 -41.88
N LEU A 33 10.53 14.70 -40.62
CA LEU A 33 11.91 14.86 -40.12
C LEU A 33 12.73 13.59 -40.30
N LYS A 34 12.12 12.42 -40.12
CA LYS A 34 12.79 11.12 -40.36
C LYS A 34 13.20 10.96 -41.80
N THR A 35 12.28 11.22 -42.73
CA THR A 35 12.55 11.13 -44.17
C THR A 35 13.65 12.12 -44.60
N GLU A 36 13.63 13.33 -44.08
CA GLU A 36 14.65 14.35 -44.32
C GLU A 36 16.02 13.93 -43.80
N LEU A 37 16.05 13.38 -42.56
CA LEU A 37 17.26 12.86 -41.93
C LEU A 37 17.87 11.70 -42.74
N GLU A 38 17.08 10.78 -43.28
CA GLU A 38 17.57 9.70 -44.16
C GLU A 38 18.18 10.25 -45.43
N ARG A 39 17.56 11.24 -46.05
CA ARG A 39 18.15 11.93 -47.24
C ARG A 39 19.44 12.65 -46.88
N MET A 40 19.47 13.34 -45.75
CA MET A 40 20.67 14.06 -45.28
C MET A 40 21.84 13.10 -44.98
N LYS A 41 21.54 11.94 -44.42
CA LYS A 41 22.55 10.88 -44.18
C LYS A 41 23.14 10.37 -45.51
N ALA A 42 22.31 10.15 -46.51
CA ALA A 42 22.79 9.74 -47.83
C ALA A 42 23.64 10.81 -48.51
N LEU A 43 23.25 12.08 -48.39
CA LEU A 43 24.04 13.21 -48.91
C LEU A 43 25.38 13.38 -48.16
N TYR A 44 25.39 13.19 -46.85
CA TYR A 44 26.64 13.22 -46.07
C TYR A 44 27.60 12.10 -46.50
N ALA A 45 27.09 10.89 -46.76
CA ALA A 45 27.89 9.77 -47.20
C ALA A 45 28.54 10.01 -48.58
N SER A 46 27.89 10.84 -49.44
CA SER A 46 28.45 11.26 -50.73
C SER A 46 29.26 12.55 -50.68
N GLY A 47 29.46 13.15 -49.49
CA GLY A 47 30.21 14.39 -49.32
C GLY A 47 29.43 15.67 -49.68
N GLY A 48 28.10 15.57 -49.89
CA GLY A 48 27.27 16.69 -50.32
C GLY A 48 26.83 17.67 -49.24
N VAL A 49 27.00 17.32 -47.97
CA VAL A 49 26.64 18.16 -46.80
C VAL A 49 27.67 18.05 -45.71
N SER A 50 27.72 19.07 -44.82
CA SER A 50 28.63 19.05 -43.67
C SER A 50 28.10 18.17 -42.55
N LYS A 51 29.03 17.71 -41.69
CA LYS A 51 28.66 16.98 -40.47
C LYS A 51 27.79 17.83 -39.55
N GLN A 52 28.06 19.12 -39.45
CA GLN A 52 27.28 20.05 -38.63
C GLN A 52 25.81 20.10 -39.06
N GLN A 53 25.53 20.11 -40.37
CA GLN A 53 24.15 20.09 -40.86
C GLN A 53 23.44 18.78 -40.54
N LEU A 54 24.13 17.65 -40.71
CA LEU A 54 23.58 16.34 -40.31
C LEU A 54 23.30 16.26 -38.78
N ASP A 55 24.25 16.69 -37.97
CA ASP A 55 24.11 16.64 -36.50
C ASP A 55 22.95 17.57 -36.05
N GLN A 56 22.76 18.72 -36.67
CA GLN A 56 21.64 19.64 -36.36
C GLN A 56 20.28 19.01 -36.69
N LEU A 57 20.15 18.36 -37.85
CA LEU A 57 18.91 17.67 -38.23
C LEU A 57 18.64 16.45 -37.37
N GLN A 58 19.68 15.69 -37.01
CA GLN A 58 19.58 14.58 -36.05
C GLN A 58 19.02 15.05 -34.70
N LEU A 59 19.54 16.18 -34.19
CA LEU A 59 19.04 16.76 -32.93
C LEU A 59 17.56 17.15 -33.02
N GLN A 60 17.14 17.77 -34.14
CA GLN A 60 15.73 18.13 -34.34
C GLN A 60 14.82 16.90 -34.35
N TYR A 61 15.25 15.83 -35.06
CA TYR A 61 14.54 14.55 -35.07
C TYR A 61 14.43 13.96 -33.64
N ASP A 62 15.51 13.94 -32.89
CA ASP A 62 15.54 13.35 -31.52
C ASP A 62 14.63 14.13 -30.57
N VAL A 63 14.60 15.46 -30.67
CA VAL A 63 13.68 16.32 -29.89
C VAL A 63 12.22 16.05 -30.27
N ALA A 64 11.91 16.00 -31.58
CA ALA A 64 10.56 15.72 -32.05
C ALA A 64 10.10 14.31 -31.67
N LYS A 65 10.99 13.33 -31.74
CA LYS A 65 10.73 11.96 -31.28
C LYS A 65 10.41 11.90 -29.78
N LYS A 66 11.21 12.56 -28.95
CA LYS A 66 10.96 12.65 -27.51
C LYS A 66 9.63 13.30 -27.19
N SER A 67 9.27 14.36 -27.92
CA SER A 67 7.96 15.01 -27.77
C SER A 67 6.81 14.09 -28.16
N ALA A 68 6.92 13.35 -29.26
CA ALA A 68 5.91 12.38 -29.69
C ALA A 68 5.76 11.24 -28.67
N ASP A 69 6.85 10.71 -28.13
CA ASP A 69 6.84 9.66 -27.11
C ASP A 69 6.14 10.13 -25.85
N ASN A 70 6.46 11.34 -25.34
CA ASN A 70 5.81 11.93 -24.19
C ASN A 70 4.30 12.14 -24.39
N LEU A 71 3.89 12.65 -25.56
CA LEU A 71 2.46 12.79 -25.88
C LEU A 71 1.75 11.43 -25.92
N LYS A 72 2.40 10.41 -26.51
CA LYS A 72 1.85 9.05 -26.56
C LYS A 72 1.63 8.45 -25.20
N GLU A 73 2.58 8.60 -24.26
CA GLU A 73 2.44 8.15 -22.87
C GLU A 73 1.27 8.84 -22.16
N ASN A 74 1.06 10.15 -22.41
CA ASN A 74 -0.03 10.91 -21.81
C ASN A 74 -1.41 10.59 -22.40
N ILE A 75 -1.47 10.11 -23.64
CA ILE A 75 -2.73 9.77 -24.32
C ILE A 75 -3.20 8.36 -23.95
N TYR A 76 -2.28 7.41 -23.82
CA TYR A 76 -2.60 6.02 -23.50
C TYR A 76 -2.25 5.73 -22.05
N LEU A 77 -3.18 6.00 -21.14
CA LEU A 77 -2.97 5.70 -19.72
C LEU A 77 -3.11 4.20 -19.47
N THR A 78 -2.06 3.62 -18.92
CA THR A 78 -2.00 2.19 -18.62
C THR A 78 -1.96 1.93 -17.12
N SER A 79 -2.39 0.74 -16.70
CA SER A 79 -2.27 0.35 -15.30
C SER A 79 -0.81 0.10 -14.91
N PRO A 80 -0.29 0.73 -13.85
CA PRO A 80 1.07 0.47 -13.35
C PRO A 80 1.17 -0.86 -12.57
N ILE A 81 0.04 -1.46 -12.18
CA ILE A 81 -0.05 -2.66 -11.35
C ILE A 81 -1.15 -3.60 -11.83
N ASP A 82 -1.04 -4.87 -11.41
CA ASP A 82 -2.20 -5.79 -11.44
C ASP A 82 -3.14 -5.44 -10.30
N GLY A 83 -4.44 -5.30 -10.58
CA GLY A 83 -5.39 -4.89 -9.55
C GLY A 83 -6.84 -4.89 -10.02
N VAL A 84 -7.65 -4.16 -9.26
CA VAL A 84 -9.07 -3.93 -9.57
C VAL A 84 -9.31 -2.42 -9.60
N VAL A 85 -10.11 -1.97 -10.53
CA VAL A 85 -10.56 -0.57 -10.62
C VAL A 85 -11.53 -0.32 -9.45
N THR A 86 -11.16 0.59 -8.56
CA THR A 86 -11.95 0.90 -7.35
C THR A 86 -12.68 2.23 -7.44
N MET A 87 -12.25 3.11 -8.35
CA MET A 87 -12.87 4.41 -8.56
C MET A 87 -12.72 4.84 -10.02
N ARG A 88 -13.77 5.48 -10.55
CA ARG A 88 -13.83 6.13 -11.86
C ARG A 88 -14.54 7.47 -11.66
N ASN A 89 -13.85 8.57 -11.94
CA ASN A 89 -14.35 9.92 -11.67
C ASN A 89 -14.86 10.65 -12.91
N PHE A 90 -14.61 10.11 -14.09
CA PHE A 90 -14.99 10.74 -15.37
C PHE A 90 -15.67 9.75 -16.28
N ASP A 91 -16.52 10.27 -17.18
CA ASP A 91 -17.15 9.52 -18.25
C ASP A 91 -16.48 9.79 -19.61
N ASN A 92 -16.90 9.02 -20.61
CA ASN A 92 -16.40 9.24 -21.97
C ASN A 92 -16.90 10.58 -22.51
N GLY A 93 -15.98 11.43 -22.94
CA GLY A 93 -16.27 12.79 -23.40
C GLY A 93 -16.03 13.87 -22.37
N ASP A 94 -15.82 13.52 -21.12
CA ASP A 94 -15.49 14.51 -20.07
C ASP A 94 -14.09 15.09 -20.27
N VAL A 95 -13.93 16.33 -19.81
CA VAL A 95 -12.62 16.99 -19.74
C VAL A 95 -11.96 16.61 -18.42
N ALA A 96 -10.81 15.92 -18.51
CA ALA A 96 -10.05 15.55 -17.32
C ALA A 96 -9.51 16.82 -16.62
N ALA A 97 -9.78 16.91 -15.32
CA ALA A 97 -9.35 18.02 -14.46
C ALA A 97 -8.29 17.55 -13.46
N THR A 98 -8.21 18.19 -12.30
CA THR A 98 -7.21 17.91 -11.25
C THR A 98 -7.44 16.61 -10.48
N GLN A 99 -8.61 15.98 -10.65
CA GLN A 99 -8.93 14.73 -9.96
C GLN A 99 -8.33 13.51 -10.69
N PRO A 100 -8.02 12.42 -9.96
CA PRO A 100 -7.61 11.16 -10.56
C PRO A 100 -8.71 10.62 -11.49
N ILE A 101 -8.36 10.19 -12.69
CA ILE A 101 -9.33 9.63 -13.65
C ILE A 101 -9.84 8.28 -13.16
N LEU A 102 -8.92 7.40 -12.78
CA LEU A 102 -9.18 6.06 -12.30
C LEU A 102 -8.31 5.77 -11.08
N GLN A 103 -8.82 4.93 -10.18
CA GLN A 103 -8.04 4.35 -9.11
C GLN A 103 -7.98 2.83 -9.27
N VAL A 104 -6.77 2.28 -9.29
CA VAL A 104 -6.53 0.83 -9.32
C VAL A 104 -5.88 0.41 -8.01
N MET A 105 -6.47 -0.58 -7.35
CA MET A 105 -5.93 -1.14 -6.11
C MET A 105 -5.56 -2.61 -6.27
N LYS A 106 -4.41 -2.97 -5.70
CA LYS A 106 -4.05 -4.37 -5.55
C LYS A 106 -4.76 -4.94 -4.33
N ILE A 107 -5.72 -5.82 -4.53
CA ILE A 107 -6.54 -6.41 -3.48
C ILE A 107 -6.12 -7.83 -3.08
N ASN A 108 -5.09 -8.38 -3.72
CA ASN A 108 -4.48 -9.66 -3.37
C ASN A 108 -2.94 -9.59 -3.55
N PRO A 109 -2.16 -9.78 -2.47
CA PRO A 109 -2.59 -9.84 -1.07
C PRO A 109 -3.15 -8.51 -0.56
N VAL A 110 -4.08 -8.58 0.38
CA VAL A 110 -4.53 -7.41 1.16
C VAL A 110 -3.44 -7.04 2.16
N LYS A 111 -3.23 -5.74 2.33
CA LYS A 111 -2.31 -5.18 3.32
C LYS A 111 -3.10 -4.50 4.43
N ILE A 112 -2.74 -4.79 5.66
CA ILE A 112 -3.33 -4.19 6.86
C ILE A 112 -2.21 -3.50 7.63
N LYS A 113 -2.44 -2.27 8.06
CA LYS A 113 -1.56 -1.57 8.99
C LYS A 113 -2.17 -1.61 10.38
N ILE A 114 -1.38 -2.01 11.35
CA ILE A 114 -1.75 -1.98 12.77
C ILE A 114 -0.71 -1.18 13.54
N ASN A 115 -1.15 -0.51 14.60
CA ASN A 115 -0.27 0.15 15.55
C ASN A 115 -0.14 -0.71 16.80
N VAL A 116 1.09 -1.02 17.17
CA VAL A 116 1.43 -1.87 18.30
C VAL A 116 2.20 -1.06 19.33
N SER A 117 1.87 -1.21 20.62
CA SER A 117 2.58 -0.50 21.68
C SER A 117 4.08 -0.81 21.68
N GLU A 118 4.92 0.20 21.95
CA GLU A 118 6.38 0.07 22.02
C GLU A 118 6.85 -1.00 23.00
N SER A 119 6.07 -1.27 24.07
CA SER A 119 6.37 -2.31 25.07
C SER A 119 6.47 -3.72 24.47
N PHE A 120 5.91 -3.95 23.29
CA PHE A 120 5.96 -5.23 22.60
C PHE A 120 7.01 -5.27 21.48
N TYR A 121 7.81 -4.21 21.29
CA TYR A 121 8.75 -4.10 20.18
C TYR A 121 9.71 -5.29 20.08
N THR A 122 10.25 -5.74 21.22
CA THR A 122 11.18 -6.88 21.26
C THR A 122 10.52 -8.24 21.00
N LYS A 123 9.21 -8.33 21.17
CA LYS A 123 8.42 -9.56 21.02
C LYS A 123 7.86 -9.72 19.61
N VAL A 124 7.61 -8.63 18.91
CA VAL A 124 7.05 -8.64 17.55
C VAL A 124 8.18 -8.81 16.52
N LYS A 125 8.02 -9.75 15.59
CA LYS A 125 9.01 -10.05 14.56
C LYS A 125 8.35 -10.18 13.19
N VAL A 126 9.09 -9.82 12.15
CA VAL A 126 8.68 -10.10 10.76
C VAL A 126 8.51 -11.60 10.57
N GLY A 127 7.47 -12.00 9.84
CA GLY A 127 7.12 -13.40 9.61
C GLY A 127 6.16 -14.01 10.66
N MET A 128 5.89 -13.33 11.79
CA MET A 128 4.93 -13.81 12.78
C MET A 128 3.54 -13.99 12.15
N ALA A 129 2.92 -15.12 12.46
CA ALA A 129 1.55 -15.42 12.06
C ALA A 129 0.56 -14.55 12.84
N VAL A 130 -0.45 -14.06 12.14
CA VAL A 130 -1.56 -13.29 12.70
C VAL A 130 -2.88 -13.82 12.17
N LYS A 131 -3.95 -13.59 12.92
CA LYS A 131 -5.32 -13.89 12.52
C LYS A 131 -6.10 -12.58 12.43
N LEU A 132 -6.78 -12.39 11.32
CA LEU A 132 -7.74 -11.30 11.14
C LEU A 132 -9.15 -11.85 11.28
N LYS A 133 -9.95 -11.22 12.11
CA LYS A 133 -11.40 -11.41 12.22
C LYS A 133 -12.10 -10.13 11.78
N THR A 134 -13.16 -10.26 11.01
CA THR A 134 -13.97 -9.14 10.54
C THR A 134 -15.41 -9.32 11.01
N GLU A 135 -16.11 -8.25 11.27
CA GLU A 135 -17.52 -8.30 11.68
C GLU A 135 -18.44 -8.80 10.55
N ILE A 136 -18.01 -8.69 9.29
CA ILE A 136 -18.80 -9.15 8.14
C ILE A 136 -18.73 -10.68 7.97
N PHE A 137 -17.61 -11.29 8.36
CA PHE A 137 -17.36 -12.73 8.28
C PHE A 137 -17.04 -13.25 9.67
N GLU A 138 -18.05 -13.31 10.55
CA GLU A 138 -17.88 -13.63 11.98
C GLU A 138 -17.26 -15.02 12.21
N ASP A 139 -17.63 -16.01 11.38
CA ASP A 139 -17.18 -17.39 11.49
C ASP A 139 -15.87 -17.67 10.72
N GLU A 140 -15.29 -16.67 10.03
CA GLU A 140 -14.09 -16.85 9.24
C GLU A 140 -12.88 -16.14 9.84
N GLU A 141 -11.78 -16.88 9.96
CA GLU A 141 -10.47 -16.32 10.32
C GLU A 141 -9.56 -16.25 9.09
N PHE A 142 -9.02 -15.07 8.83
CA PHE A 142 -8.09 -14.87 7.72
C PHE A 142 -6.67 -14.90 8.26
N ALA A 143 -5.90 -15.90 7.84
CA ALA A 143 -4.50 -16.03 8.22
C ALA A 143 -3.62 -15.03 7.46
N GLY A 144 -2.74 -14.36 8.20
CA GLY A 144 -1.77 -13.43 7.66
C GLY A 144 -0.40 -13.55 8.31
N LYS A 145 0.54 -12.75 7.84
CA LYS A 145 1.89 -12.64 8.42
C LYS A 145 2.33 -11.18 8.45
N ILE A 146 3.07 -10.81 9.50
CA ILE A 146 3.75 -9.52 9.56
C ILE A 146 4.80 -9.49 8.45
N SER A 147 4.67 -8.53 7.54
CA SER A 147 5.57 -8.37 6.40
C SER A 147 6.62 -7.28 6.64
N ILE A 148 6.25 -6.21 7.36
CA ILE A 148 7.12 -5.07 7.65
C ILE A 148 6.85 -4.60 9.06
N ILE A 149 7.89 -4.27 9.79
CA ILE A 149 7.86 -3.48 11.03
C ILE A 149 8.52 -2.15 10.69
N TYR A 150 7.79 -1.05 10.85
CA TYR A 150 8.32 0.28 10.57
C TYR A 150 9.37 0.64 11.63
N PRO A 151 10.50 1.25 11.23
CA PRO A 151 11.62 1.52 12.15
C PRO A 151 11.38 2.72 13.07
N THR A 152 10.23 3.36 13.00
CA THR A 152 9.89 4.56 13.76
C THR A 152 8.80 4.28 14.77
N ILE A 153 8.92 4.91 15.95
CA ILE A 153 7.90 4.94 17.00
C ILE A 153 7.25 6.31 16.96
N ASP A 154 5.93 6.35 16.95
CA ASP A 154 5.16 7.58 17.10
C ASP A 154 5.22 8.03 18.58
N PRO A 155 5.85 9.19 18.89
CA PRO A 155 6.01 9.65 20.26
C PRO A 155 4.70 10.06 20.93
N ALA A 156 3.68 10.44 20.15
CA ALA A 156 2.39 10.85 20.71
C ALA A 156 1.57 9.66 21.20
N THR A 157 1.60 8.55 20.45
CA THR A 157 0.83 7.34 20.76
C THR A 157 1.67 6.25 21.41
N ARG A 158 3.00 6.37 21.42
CA ARG A 158 3.98 5.36 21.85
C ARG A 158 3.73 4.01 21.17
N THR A 159 3.50 4.04 19.86
CA THR A 159 3.26 2.85 19.05
C THR A 159 4.20 2.80 17.87
N PHE A 160 4.47 1.61 17.37
CA PHE A 160 5.10 1.37 16.08
C PHE A 160 4.12 0.69 15.13
N THR A 161 4.24 0.99 13.85
CA THR A 161 3.36 0.45 12.81
C THR A 161 3.91 -0.89 12.30
N CYS A 162 3.03 -1.87 12.15
CA CYS A 162 3.31 -3.11 11.44
C CYS A 162 2.42 -3.23 10.20
N GLU A 163 2.99 -3.69 9.08
CA GLU A 163 2.23 -4.10 7.90
C GLU A 163 2.06 -5.62 7.90
N ILE A 164 0.83 -6.06 7.75
CA ILE A 164 0.45 -7.46 7.66
C ILE A 164 -0.01 -7.73 6.23
N LYS A 165 0.41 -8.85 5.65
CA LYS A 165 -0.10 -9.36 4.38
C LYS A 165 -1.01 -10.56 4.62
N ILE A 166 -2.19 -10.51 4.01
CA ILE A 166 -3.19 -11.58 4.05
C ILE A 166 -3.52 -12.01 2.63
N ASN A 167 -3.46 -13.29 2.36
CA ASN A 167 -3.89 -13.83 1.07
C ASN A 167 -5.41 -13.64 0.91
N ASN A 168 -5.82 -13.06 -0.20
CA ASN A 168 -7.21 -12.74 -0.52
C ASN A 168 -7.59 -13.27 -1.90
N ALA A 169 -7.27 -14.52 -2.20
CA ALA A 169 -7.52 -15.13 -3.51
C ALA A 169 -8.99 -15.08 -3.92
N ASN A 170 -9.90 -15.22 -2.95
CA ASN A 170 -11.34 -15.19 -3.17
C ASN A 170 -11.92 -13.77 -3.18
N ASN A 171 -11.10 -12.73 -3.01
CA ASN A 171 -11.49 -11.32 -2.97
C ASN A 171 -12.61 -10.99 -1.95
N LYS A 172 -12.74 -11.78 -0.88
CA LYS A 172 -13.70 -11.56 0.22
C LYS A 172 -13.38 -10.27 0.97
N LEU A 173 -12.10 -10.06 1.28
CA LEU A 173 -11.65 -8.84 1.95
C LEU A 173 -11.62 -7.67 0.97
N LYS A 174 -12.26 -6.58 1.34
CA LYS A 174 -12.28 -5.34 0.55
C LYS A 174 -11.45 -4.25 1.26
N PRO A 175 -10.73 -3.41 0.52
CA PRO A 175 -10.13 -2.20 1.09
C PRO A 175 -11.20 -1.36 1.82
N GLY A 176 -10.85 -0.84 3.00
CA GLY A 176 -11.78 -0.08 3.85
C GLY A 176 -12.59 -0.91 4.83
N MET A 177 -12.53 -2.25 4.79
CA MET A 177 -13.16 -3.08 5.82
C MET A 177 -12.44 -2.91 7.16
N PHE A 178 -13.23 -2.87 8.23
CA PHE A 178 -12.74 -2.92 9.60
C PHE A 178 -12.50 -4.37 10.01
N GLY A 179 -11.45 -4.60 10.81
CA GLY A 179 -11.15 -5.93 11.32
C GLY A 179 -10.27 -5.89 12.57
N ARG A 180 -10.39 -6.94 13.38
CA ARG A 180 -9.59 -7.16 14.59
C ARG A 180 -8.47 -8.12 14.29
N VAL A 181 -7.23 -7.72 14.59
CA VAL A 181 -6.05 -8.56 14.40
C VAL A 181 -5.66 -9.18 15.74
N GLU A 182 -5.55 -10.49 15.77
CA GLU A 182 -5.03 -11.27 16.89
C GLU A 182 -3.57 -11.63 16.62
N LEU A 183 -2.68 -11.21 17.53
CA LEU A 183 -1.26 -11.48 17.50
C LEU A 183 -0.85 -12.29 18.72
N ASN A 184 -0.30 -13.49 18.51
CA ASN A 184 0.20 -14.31 19.59
C ASN A 184 1.64 -13.91 19.94
N LEU A 185 1.83 -13.25 21.06
CA LEU A 185 3.13 -12.78 21.55
C LEU A 185 3.83 -13.80 22.47
N GLY A 186 3.33 -15.03 22.52
CA GLY A 186 3.85 -16.10 23.37
C GLY A 186 3.07 -16.24 24.69
N LYS A 187 3.58 -17.15 25.54
CA LYS A 187 3.04 -17.40 26.88
C LYS A 187 3.89 -16.68 27.91
N ALA A 188 3.26 -16.05 28.86
CA ALA A 188 3.91 -15.53 30.06
C ALA A 188 3.50 -16.40 31.25
N ASN A 189 4.46 -16.84 32.04
CA ASN A 189 4.16 -17.47 33.32
C ASN A 189 3.78 -16.37 34.30
N THR A 190 2.54 -16.37 34.70
CA THR A 190 2.02 -15.38 35.68
C THR A 190 1.03 -16.06 36.62
N ILE A 191 0.88 -15.50 37.78
CA ILE A 191 -0.12 -15.92 38.74
C ILE A 191 -1.43 -15.22 38.38
N LEU A 192 -2.48 -16.00 38.15
CA LEU A 192 -3.81 -15.49 37.91
C LEU A 192 -4.59 -15.53 39.22
N VAL A 193 -5.13 -14.40 39.61
CA VAL A 193 -6.00 -14.26 40.77
C VAL A 193 -7.32 -13.61 40.38
N SER A 194 -8.39 -13.94 41.09
CA SER A 194 -9.67 -13.25 40.88
C SER A 194 -9.53 -11.75 41.18
N ASP A 195 -10.17 -10.92 40.38
CA ASP A 195 -10.21 -9.46 40.61
C ASP A 195 -10.75 -9.11 42.02
N LYS A 196 -11.68 -9.92 42.51
CA LYS A 196 -12.23 -9.80 43.87
C LYS A 196 -11.23 -10.11 44.98
N ALA A 197 -10.13 -10.82 44.69
CA ALA A 197 -9.09 -11.13 45.66
C ALA A 197 -8.07 -9.99 45.82
N VAL A 198 -8.09 -9.00 44.93
CA VAL A 198 -7.17 -7.86 44.94
C VAL A 198 -7.83 -6.69 45.67
N VAL A 199 -7.29 -6.34 46.80
CA VAL A 199 -7.79 -5.24 47.65
C VAL A 199 -6.96 -3.99 47.38
N LYS A 200 -7.64 -2.86 47.12
CA LYS A 200 -6.99 -1.55 47.01
C LYS A 200 -6.99 -0.88 48.39
N GLN A 201 -5.83 -0.41 48.83
CA GLN A 201 -5.74 0.36 50.06
C GLN A 201 -6.28 1.78 49.86
N SER A 202 -7.18 2.23 50.70
CA SER A 202 -7.70 3.58 50.69
C SER A 202 -6.58 4.60 50.89
N GLY A 203 -6.50 5.63 50.03
CA GLY A 203 -5.48 6.67 50.13
C GLY A 203 -4.15 6.35 49.43
N SER A 204 -3.96 5.15 48.86
CA SER A 204 -2.78 4.78 48.07
C SER A 204 -3.15 4.05 46.79
N ASN A 205 -2.16 3.91 45.87
CA ASN A 205 -2.32 3.05 44.70
C ASN A 205 -1.88 1.61 44.94
N ASP A 206 -1.52 1.26 46.15
CA ASP A 206 -1.05 -0.06 46.52
C ASP A 206 -2.16 -1.10 46.41
N ARG A 207 -1.78 -2.29 45.93
CA ARG A 207 -2.64 -3.45 45.82
C ARG A 207 -2.13 -4.54 46.72
N PHE A 208 -3.07 -5.25 47.36
CA PHE A 208 -2.79 -6.32 48.32
C PHE A 208 -3.67 -7.53 48.03
N VAL A 209 -3.19 -8.67 48.45
CA VAL A 209 -3.95 -9.92 48.50
C VAL A 209 -3.80 -10.55 49.90
N TYR A 210 -4.82 -11.27 50.34
CA TYR A 210 -4.75 -12.11 51.51
C TYR A 210 -4.30 -13.51 51.09
N VAL A 211 -3.21 -13.99 51.68
CA VAL A 211 -2.64 -15.32 51.41
C VAL A 211 -2.69 -16.12 52.68
N GLU A 212 -3.32 -17.30 52.64
CA GLU A 212 -3.26 -18.22 53.76
C GLU A 212 -1.95 -19.01 53.71
N LYS A 213 -1.23 -19.06 54.81
CA LYS A 213 -0.03 -19.87 55.02
C LYS A 213 -0.04 -20.44 56.41
N ASP A 214 0.00 -21.78 56.53
CA ASP A 214 0.03 -22.50 57.80
C ASP A 214 -1.12 -22.13 58.77
N GLY A 215 -2.33 -21.87 58.22
CA GLY A 215 -3.51 -21.48 58.96
C GLY A 215 -3.54 -20.02 59.42
N VAL A 216 -2.55 -19.21 59.03
CA VAL A 216 -2.48 -17.77 59.29
C VAL A 216 -2.67 -16.96 58.01
N VAL A 217 -3.45 -15.88 58.10
CA VAL A 217 -3.68 -14.98 56.95
C VAL A 217 -2.59 -13.91 56.93
N GLU A 218 -1.85 -13.86 55.81
CA GLU A 218 -0.84 -12.86 55.53
C GLU A 218 -1.40 -11.81 54.57
N TYR A 219 -1.27 -10.53 54.87
CA TYR A 219 -1.60 -9.40 54.00
C TYR A 219 -0.38 -9.03 53.17
N ARG A 220 -0.40 -9.39 51.88
CA ARG A 220 0.78 -9.27 51.00
C ARG A 220 0.56 -8.22 49.92
N LYS A 221 1.51 -7.27 49.83
CA LYS A 221 1.56 -6.30 48.75
C LYS A 221 1.91 -6.99 47.44
N VAL A 222 1.15 -6.66 46.38
CA VAL A 222 1.35 -7.23 45.02
C VAL A 222 1.37 -6.15 43.95
N GLU A 223 2.12 -6.40 42.91
CA GLU A 223 2.04 -5.62 41.67
C GLU A 223 1.07 -6.32 40.72
N VAL A 224 0.02 -5.61 40.32
CA VAL A 224 -1.03 -6.14 39.45
C VAL A 224 -0.64 -5.87 38.01
N GLY A 225 -0.63 -6.92 37.22
CA GLY A 225 -0.44 -6.85 35.78
C GLY A 225 -1.73 -6.48 35.04
N ARG A 226 -1.88 -7.05 33.81
CA ARG A 226 -3.03 -6.80 32.95
C ARG A 226 -4.26 -7.55 33.47
N ARG A 227 -5.42 -6.88 33.51
CA ARG A 227 -6.72 -7.52 33.72
C ARG A 227 -7.11 -8.36 32.51
N LEU A 228 -7.51 -9.60 32.70
CA LEU A 228 -7.95 -10.55 31.69
C LEU A 228 -9.43 -10.85 31.91
N GLY A 229 -10.25 -10.57 30.91
CA GLY A 229 -11.71 -10.73 30.95
C GLY A 229 -12.43 -9.57 31.63
N ASP A 230 -13.76 -9.63 31.58
CA ASP A 230 -14.67 -8.70 32.27
C ASP A 230 -14.72 -8.96 33.78
#